data_48bdecb3bde663935d37cf55fa36997f
#
_entry.id   48bdecb3bde663935d37cf55fa36997f
#
_cell.length_a   1.000
_cell.length_b   1.000
_cell.length_c   1.000
_cell.angle_alpha   90.00
_cell.angle_beta   90.00
_cell.angle_gamma   90.00
#
_symmetry.space_group_name_H-M   'P 1'
#
loop_
_entity.id
_entity.type
_entity.pdbx_description
1 polymer ?
#
loop_
_entity_poly.entity_id
_entity_poly.type
_entity_poly.pdbx_seq_one_letter_code
_entity_poly.pdbx_strand_id
1 'polypeptide(L)'
;MPALRFYYSDSIENFLRKPTNEIVGNLVLAHAHDINQKTSMSWVEEIDILKSALANFSGRGSVYFEYNIPRMGRRADVVALIDGIVLVMEFKTSEQEFTRASEVQVWDYALDLKNFQQGSRDRVLIPILVAPKERNKNCKFDLAPFDDFSKS
;
A
#
# COMPACT_ATOMS: atom_id res chain seq x y z
N MET A 1 -14.04 -9.24 18.72
CA MET A 1 -14.31 -8.51 17.48
C MET A 1 -13.33 -8.94 16.41
N PRO A 2 -13.77 -9.28 15.19
CA PRO A 2 -12.81 -9.58 14.12
C PRO A 2 -12.00 -8.33 13.79
N ALA A 3 -10.74 -8.54 13.46
CA ALA A 3 -9.86 -7.45 13.02
C ALA A 3 -10.41 -6.79 11.74
N LEU A 4 -10.25 -5.49 11.61
CA LEU A 4 -10.63 -4.77 10.41
C LEU A 4 -9.79 -5.28 9.23
N ARG A 5 -10.42 -5.43 8.07
CA ARG A 5 -9.69 -5.85 6.86
C ARG A 5 -8.71 -4.77 6.42
N PHE A 6 -9.08 -3.53 6.55
CA PHE A 6 -8.22 -2.36 6.30
C PHE A 6 -8.67 -1.22 7.20
N TYR A 7 -7.79 -0.24 7.41
CA TYR A 7 -8.14 0.93 8.22
C TYR A 7 -8.82 2.03 7.40
N TYR A 8 -8.45 2.15 6.13
CA TYR A 8 -8.97 3.18 5.24
C TYR A 8 -8.93 2.67 3.81
N SER A 9 -9.98 2.94 3.06
CA SER A 9 -9.99 2.68 1.61
C SER A 9 -10.74 3.78 0.88
N ASP A 10 -10.33 4.02 -0.36
CA ASP A 10 -11.01 4.98 -1.22
C ASP A 10 -10.64 4.69 -2.68
N SER A 11 -11.41 5.29 -3.62
CA SER A 11 -10.96 5.40 -4.99
C SER A 11 -9.71 6.28 -5.04
N ILE A 12 -8.87 6.07 -6.04
CA ILE A 12 -7.69 6.92 -6.22
C ILE A 12 -8.11 8.37 -6.42
N GLU A 13 -9.18 8.62 -7.17
CA GLU A 13 -9.71 9.96 -7.39
C GLU A 13 -10.02 10.67 -6.07
N ASN A 14 -10.80 10.05 -5.20
CA ASN A 14 -11.16 10.63 -3.90
C ASN A 14 -9.94 10.77 -2.99
N PHE A 15 -9.07 9.77 -2.98
CA PHE A 15 -7.83 9.80 -2.20
C PHE A 15 -6.97 11.02 -2.58
N LEU A 16 -6.85 11.32 -3.87
CA LEU A 16 -6.07 12.47 -4.34
C LEU A 16 -6.72 13.81 -3.95
N ARG A 17 -8.04 13.85 -3.87
CA ARG A 17 -8.80 15.06 -3.51
C ARG A 17 -8.81 15.35 -2.02
N LYS A 18 -8.82 14.32 -1.18
CA LYS A 18 -8.91 14.50 0.27
C LYS A 18 -7.62 15.08 0.84
N PRO A 19 -7.72 16.03 1.78
CA PRO A 19 -6.53 16.51 2.48
C PRO A 19 -5.85 15.37 3.25
N THR A 20 -4.53 15.41 3.31
CA THR A 20 -3.73 14.41 4.02
C THR A 20 -4.16 14.26 5.48
N ASN A 21 -4.45 15.35 6.18
CA ASN A 21 -4.86 15.31 7.58
C ASN A 21 -6.21 14.63 7.80
N GLU A 22 -7.13 14.71 6.86
CA GLU A 22 -8.41 13.99 6.94
C GLU A 22 -8.17 12.47 6.85
N ILE A 23 -7.32 12.04 5.94
CA ILE A 23 -6.97 10.62 5.78
C ILE A 23 -6.27 10.12 7.03
N VAL A 24 -5.30 10.88 7.55
CA VAL A 24 -4.60 10.54 8.80
C VAL A 24 -5.58 10.42 9.96
N GLY A 25 -6.56 11.32 10.05
CA GLY A 25 -7.60 11.26 11.09
C GLY A 25 -8.38 9.95 11.05
N ASN A 26 -8.75 9.50 9.86
CA ASN A 26 -9.43 8.22 9.68
C ASN A 26 -8.55 7.04 10.11
N LEU A 27 -7.27 7.07 9.77
CA LEU A 27 -6.31 6.04 10.16
C LEU A 27 -6.10 5.99 11.66
N VAL A 28 -5.99 7.14 12.31
CA VAL A 28 -5.82 7.24 13.77
C VAL A 28 -7.03 6.66 14.48
N LEU A 29 -8.23 6.97 14.03
CA LEU A 29 -9.46 6.43 14.63
C LEU A 29 -9.52 4.90 14.50
N ALA A 30 -9.18 4.36 13.35
CA ALA A 30 -9.18 2.91 13.14
C ALA A 30 -8.09 2.23 13.96
N HIS A 31 -6.92 2.87 14.10
CA HIS A 31 -5.77 2.34 14.83
C HIS A 31 -5.94 2.40 16.36
N ALA A 32 -6.87 3.18 16.86
CA ALA A 32 -7.07 3.38 18.30
C ALA A 32 -7.27 2.08 19.09
N HIS A 33 -7.68 1.02 18.43
CA HIS A 33 -7.91 -0.29 19.03
C HIS A 33 -6.79 -1.31 18.77
N ASP A 34 -5.72 -0.88 18.10
CA ASP A 34 -4.60 -1.74 17.77
C ASP A 34 -3.40 -1.41 18.67
N ILE A 35 -2.72 -2.45 19.15
CA ILE A 35 -1.55 -2.30 20.02
C ILE A 35 -0.25 -2.07 19.26
N ASN A 36 -0.23 -2.23 17.96
CA ASN A 36 0.95 -1.95 17.15
C ASN A 36 1.12 -0.45 16.98
N GLN A 37 2.32 0.04 17.32
CA GLN A 37 2.59 1.47 17.27
C GLN A 37 3.10 1.90 15.90
N LYS A 38 2.21 2.55 15.15
CA LYS A 38 2.60 3.31 13.98
C LYS A 38 2.27 4.78 14.23
N THR A 39 3.22 5.67 14.00
CA THR A 39 3.01 7.09 14.29
C THR A 39 2.21 7.76 13.17
N SER A 40 1.44 8.79 13.53
CA SER A 40 0.72 9.59 12.54
C SER A 40 1.66 10.30 11.55
N MET A 41 2.90 10.58 11.96
CA MET A 41 3.93 11.14 11.08
C MET A 41 4.32 10.18 9.96
N SER A 42 4.37 8.88 10.25
CA SER A 42 4.63 7.86 9.22
C SER A 42 3.51 7.84 8.17
N TRP A 43 2.28 7.97 8.60
CA TRP A 43 1.14 8.01 7.67
C TRP A 43 1.16 9.27 6.80
N VAL A 44 1.52 10.42 7.36
CA VAL A 44 1.66 11.66 6.57
C VAL A 44 2.67 11.46 5.44
N GLU A 45 3.84 10.91 5.77
CA GLU A 45 4.91 10.64 4.79
C GLU A 45 4.42 9.67 3.71
N GLU A 46 3.80 8.56 4.11
CA GLU A 46 3.26 7.56 3.19
C GLU A 46 2.22 8.17 2.24
N ILE A 47 1.27 8.93 2.79
CA ILE A 47 0.19 9.55 2.01
C ILE A 47 0.76 10.54 1.00
N ASP A 48 1.70 11.38 1.41
CA ASP A 48 2.29 12.39 0.53
C ASP A 48 3.05 11.75 -0.62
N ILE A 49 3.85 10.71 -0.33
CA ILE A 49 4.55 9.94 -1.36
C ILE A 49 3.54 9.30 -2.31
N LEU A 50 2.52 8.67 -1.76
CA LEU A 50 1.53 7.94 -2.55
C LEU A 50 0.71 8.86 -3.43
N LYS A 51 0.33 10.05 -2.94
CA LYS A 51 -0.37 11.05 -3.75
C LYS A 51 0.46 11.48 -4.96
N SER A 52 1.75 11.71 -4.75
CA SER A 52 2.66 12.04 -5.85
C SER A 52 2.76 10.91 -6.86
N ALA A 53 2.89 9.68 -6.37
CA ALA A 53 3.04 8.50 -7.23
C ALA A 53 1.77 8.19 -8.01
N LEU A 54 0.60 8.43 -7.43
CA LEU A 54 -0.69 8.08 -8.03
C LEU A 54 -1.36 9.24 -8.78
N ALA A 55 -0.71 10.39 -8.90
CA ALA A 55 -1.31 11.60 -9.50
C ALA A 55 -1.86 11.36 -10.91
N ASN A 56 -1.23 10.47 -11.69
CA ASN A 56 -1.62 10.16 -13.07
C ASN A 56 -2.59 8.98 -13.17
N PHE A 57 -3.02 8.42 -12.05
CA PHE A 57 -3.87 7.22 -12.02
C PHE A 57 -5.27 7.51 -11.49
N SER A 58 -5.68 8.76 -11.44
CA SER A 58 -7.04 9.14 -11.04
C SER A 58 -8.07 8.43 -11.92
N GLY A 59 -9.08 7.86 -11.27
CA GLY A 59 -10.11 7.11 -11.99
C GLY A 59 -9.70 5.71 -12.45
N ARG A 60 -8.49 5.24 -12.12
CA ARG A 60 -7.98 3.94 -12.59
C ARG A 60 -7.96 2.86 -11.53
N GLY A 61 -8.45 3.12 -10.33
CA GLY A 61 -8.48 2.11 -9.29
C GLY A 61 -8.75 2.64 -7.90
N SER A 62 -8.25 1.92 -6.90
CA SER A 62 -8.51 2.18 -5.49
C SER A 62 -7.29 1.89 -4.63
N VAL A 63 -7.29 2.44 -3.41
CA VAL A 63 -6.23 2.26 -2.43
C VAL A 63 -6.81 1.76 -1.12
N TYR A 64 -6.01 0.96 -0.40
CA TYR A 64 -6.34 0.39 0.91
C TYR A 64 -5.14 0.58 1.81
N PHE A 65 -5.36 1.18 2.99
CA PHE A 65 -4.30 1.40 3.97
C PHE A 65 -4.43 0.41 5.11
N GLU A 66 -3.30 -0.07 5.59
CA GLU A 66 -3.22 -1.04 6.69
C GLU A 66 -4.07 -2.27 6.39
N TYR A 67 -3.79 -2.89 5.26
CA TYR A 67 -4.53 -4.05 4.77
C TYR A 67 -4.10 -5.31 5.53
N ASN A 68 -5.06 -5.98 6.14
CA ASN A 68 -4.81 -7.20 6.91
C ASN A 68 -4.43 -8.36 5.97
N ILE A 69 -3.26 -8.95 6.22
CA ILE A 69 -2.81 -10.17 5.55
C ILE A 69 -3.20 -11.33 6.48
N PRO A 70 -4.28 -12.08 6.17
CA PRO A 70 -4.94 -12.91 7.18
C PRO A 70 -4.05 -13.99 7.79
N ARG A 71 -3.20 -14.61 6.98
CA ARG A 71 -2.39 -15.74 7.45
C ARG A 71 -1.12 -15.31 8.18
N MET A 72 -0.72 -14.07 8.05
CA MET A 72 0.52 -13.56 8.62
C MET A 72 0.31 -12.79 9.92
N GLY A 73 -0.94 -12.46 10.27
CA GLY A 73 -1.24 -11.65 11.43
C GLY A 73 -0.62 -10.26 11.38
N ARG A 74 -0.39 -9.74 10.18
CA ARG A 74 0.25 -8.45 9.94
C ARG A 74 -0.54 -7.66 8.92
N ARG A 75 -0.22 -6.37 8.81
CA ARG A 75 -0.85 -5.48 7.84
C ARG A 75 0.17 -4.98 6.84
N ALA A 76 -0.17 -5.05 5.56
CA ALA A 76 0.57 -4.32 4.54
C ALA A 76 0.25 -2.84 4.66
N ASP A 77 1.25 -1.98 4.53
CA ASP A 77 1.05 -0.54 4.66
C ASP A 77 0.02 -0.01 3.68
N VAL A 78 0.17 -0.37 2.40
CA VAL A 78 -0.78 0.02 1.35
C VAL A 78 -0.94 -1.13 0.37
N VAL A 79 -2.17 -1.36 -0.04
CA VAL A 79 -2.50 -2.17 -1.22
C VAL A 79 -3.22 -1.25 -2.20
N ALA A 80 -2.74 -1.18 -3.43
CA ALA A 80 -3.39 -0.41 -4.48
C ALA A 80 -3.83 -1.33 -5.61
N LEU A 81 -5.02 -1.11 -6.11
CA LEU A 81 -5.55 -1.80 -7.27
C LEU A 81 -5.60 -0.81 -8.43
N ILE A 82 -4.79 -1.02 -9.47
CA ILE A 82 -4.68 -0.11 -10.61
C ILE A 82 -4.77 -0.93 -11.89
N ASP A 83 -5.78 -0.67 -12.70
CA ASP A 83 -5.99 -1.37 -13.99
C ASP A 83 -5.98 -2.90 -13.86
N GLY A 84 -6.48 -3.41 -12.74
CA GLY A 84 -6.51 -4.85 -12.47
C GLY A 84 -5.21 -5.42 -11.91
N ILE A 85 -4.18 -4.61 -11.75
CA ILE A 85 -2.91 -4.99 -11.13
C ILE A 85 -2.95 -4.64 -9.65
N VAL A 86 -2.54 -5.58 -8.80
CA VAL A 86 -2.49 -5.40 -7.35
C VAL A 86 -1.07 -5.04 -6.93
N LEU A 87 -0.89 -3.85 -6.37
CA LEU A 87 0.39 -3.38 -5.85
C LEU A 87 0.37 -3.51 -4.33
N VAL A 88 1.29 -4.29 -3.78
CA VAL A 88 1.44 -4.47 -2.33
C VAL A 88 2.66 -3.67 -1.89
N MET A 89 2.44 -2.65 -1.07
CA MET A 89 3.49 -1.69 -0.74
C MET A 89 3.83 -1.71 0.74
N GLU A 90 5.13 -1.72 1.03
CA GLU A 90 5.69 -1.45 2.35
C GLU A 90 6.52 -0.18 2.28
N PHE A 91 6.34 0.69 3.26
CA PHE A 91 7.05 1.95 3.34
C PHE A 91 8.08 1.88 4.47
N LYS A 92 9.32 2.22 4.15
CA LYS A 92 10.34 2.44 5.16
C LYS A 92 10.47 3.93 5.39
N THR A 93 10.18 4.37 6.60
CA THR A 93 10.26 5.79 6.96
C THR A 93 11.71 6.29 6.88
N SER A 94 11.88 7.61 6.91
CA SER A 94 13.19 8.23 6.80
C SER A 94 14.19 7.77 7.86
N GLU A 95 13.72 7.17 8.97
CA GLU A 95 14.56 6.66 10.04
C GLU A 95 14.90 5.17 9.90
N GLN A 96 14.27 4.47 8.96
CA GLN A 96 14.46 3.03 8.75
C GLN A 96 15.35 2.77 7.55
N GLU A 97 16.17 1.73 7.66
CA GLU A 97 17.05 1.33 6.57
C GLU A 97 16.35 0.34 5.63
N PHE A 98 16.69 0.43 4.35
CA PHE A 98 16.34 -0.56 3.37
C PHE A 98 17.09 -1.85 3.69
N THR A 99 16.38 -2.93 3.95
CA THR A 99 16.99 -4.22 4.27
C THR A 99 16.43 -5.33 3.39
N ARG A 100 17.22 -6.40 3.23
CA ARG A 100 16.74 -7.60 2.55
C ARG A 100 15.53 -8.22 3.26
N ALA A 101 15.48 -8.14 4.59
CA ALA A 101 14.32 -8.61 5.36
C ALA A 101 13.06 -7.86 4.97
N SER A 102 13.16 -6.55 4.69
CA SER A 102 12.03 -5.75 4.23
C SER A 102 11.53 -6.17 2.84
N GLU A 103 12.45 -6.48 1.94
CA GLU A 103 12.12 -7.01 0.61
C GLU A 103 11.39 -8.35 0.73
N VAL A 104 11.92 -9.25 1.53
CA VAL A 104 11.30 -10.58 1.76
C VAL A 104 9.90 -10.41 2.34
N GLN A 105 9.72 -9.50 3.29
CA GLN A 105 8.42 -9.26 3.92
C GLN A 105 7.36 -8.85 2.89
N VAL A 106 7.66 -7.91 2.00
CA VAL A 106 6.67 -7.45 1.02
C VAL A 106 6.40 -8.52 -0.04
N TRP A 107 7.39 -9.32 -0.39
CA TRP A 107 7.19 -10.49 -1.26
C TRP A 107 6.25 -11.52 -0.63
N ASP A 108 6.45 -11.80 0.65
CA ASP A 108 5.61 -12.75 1.39
C ASP A 108 4.16 -12.27 1.47
N TYR A 109 3.95 -10.97 1.66
CA TYR A 109 2.60 -10.38 1.64
C TYR A 109 1.93 -10.57 0.28
N ALA A 110 2.65 -10.30 -0.80
CA ALA A 110 2.12 -10.46 -2.15
C ALA A 110 1.77 -11.91 -2.46
N LEU A 111 2.63 -12.85 -2.08
CA LEU A 111 2.39 -14.27 -2.27
C LEU A 111 1.18 -14.76 -1.47
N ASP A 112 1.04 -14.30 -0.23
CA ASP A 112 -0.09 -14.68 0.61
C ASP A 112 -1.41 -14.15 0.01
N LEU A 113 -1.44 -12.92 -0.43
CA LEU A 113 -2.62 -12.35 -1.09
C LEU A 113 -2.97 -13.11 -2.36
N LYS A 114 -1.98 -13.47 -3.17
CA LYS A 114 -2.21 -14.20 -4.41
C LYS A 114 -2.80 -15.57 -4.16
N ASN A 115 -2.29 -16.28 -3.16
CA ASN A 115 -2.65 -17.67 -2.92
C ASN A 115 -3.93 -17.84 -2.11
N PHE A 116 -4.23 -16.91 -1.20
CA PHE A 116 -5.28 -17.09 -0.21
C PHE A 116 -6.40 -16.05 -0.27
N GLN A 117 -6.22 -14.97 -1.04
CA GLN A 117 -7.26 -13.97 -1.23
C GLN A 117 -8.03 -14.27 -2.51
N GLN A 118 -9.34 -14.46 -2.37
CA GLN A 118 -10.18 -14.95 -3.47
C GLN A 118 -10.15 -14.07 -4.72
N GLY A 119 -10.09 -12.78 -4.61
CA GLY A 119 -10.10 -11.87 -5.76
C GLY A 119 -8.73 -11.66 -6.42
N SER A 120 -7.66 -12.24 -5.85
CA SER A 120 -6.28 -11.95 -6.28
C SER A 120 -5.63 -13.08 -7.08
N ARG A 121 -6.25 -14.25 -7.16
CA ARG A 121 -5.63 -15.42 -7.79
C ARG A 121 -5.27 -15.23 -9.25
N ASP A 122 -6.13 -14.55 -9.99
CA ASP A 122 -6.00 -14.35 -11.44
C ASP A 122 -5.41 -12.99 -11.79
N ARG A 123 -4.94 -12.25 -10.78
CA ARG A 123 -4.39 -10.90 -10.97
C ARG A 123 -2.87 -10.91 -10.83
N VAL A 124 -2.24 -10.01 -11.53
CA VAL A 124 -0.81 -9.75 -11.35
C VAL A 124 -0.64 -9.00 -10.03
N LEU A 125 0.20 -9.51 -9.15
CA LEU A 125 0.56 -8.87 -7.89
C LEU A 125 2.02 -8.43 -7.95
N ILE A 126 2.27 -7.18 -7.58
CA ILE A 126 3.60 -6.58 -7.61
C ILE A 126 3.95 -6.09 -6.21
N PRO A 127 4.94 -6.70 -5.55
CA PRO A 127 5.45 -6.17 -4.29
C PRO A 127 6.34 -4.95 -4.54
N ILE A 128 6.14 -3.90 -3.74
CA ILE A 128 6.89 -2.66 -3.84
C ILE A 128 7.38 -2.26 -2.46
N LEU A 129 8.67 -2.04 -2.34
CA LEU A 129 9.28 -1.47 -1.14
C LEU A 129 9.65 -0.03 -1.43
N VAL A 130 9.04 0.90 -0.70
CA VAL A 130 9.28 2.33 -0.84
C VAL A 130 10.24 2.79 0.25
N ALA A 131 11.43 3.25 -0.15
CA ALA A 131 12.46 3.70 0.77
C ALA A 131 12.83 5.17 0.46
N PRO A 132 12.22 6.14 1.14
CA PRO A 132 12.43 7.56 0.81
C PRO A 132 13.87 8.07 0.97
N LYS A 133 14.69 7.38 1.75
CA LYS A 133 16.10 7.74 1.93
C LYS A 133 16.99 7.36 0.76
N GLU A 134 16.59 6.40 -0.02
CA GLU A 134 17.30 6.04 -1.22
C GLU A 134 17.04 7.11 -2.29
N ARG A 135 18.10 7.53 -2.94
CA ARG A 135 18.18 8.77 -3.72
C ARG A 135 17.37 8.83 -5.02
N ASN A 136 16.20 8.30 -5.10
CA ASN A 136 15.35 8.56 -6.27
C ASN A 136 14.18 9.43 -5.89
N LYS A 137 14.37 10.72 -6.07
CA LYS A 137 13.36 11.74 -5.74
C LYS A 137 12.15 11.72 -6.68
N ASN A 138 12.12 10.85 -7.66
CA ASN A 138 11.02 10.73 -8.60
C ASN A 138 10.36 9.37 -8.48
N CYS A 139 9.57 9.21 -7.41
CA CYS A 139 8.71 8.03 -7.27
C CYS A 139 7.55 8.15 -8.27
N LYS A 140 7.76 7.68 -9.47
CA LYS A 140 6.67 7.46 -10.41
C LYS A 140 6.51 5.97 -10.61
N PHE A 141 5.30 5.48 -10.44
CA PHE A 141 4.99 4.12 -10.82
C PHE A 141 4.88 4.03 -12.34
N ASP A 142 5.61 3.09 -12.91
CA ASP A 142 5.51 2.77 -14.32
C ASP A 142 5.03 1.33 -14.42
N LEU A 143 3.82 1.14 -14.89
CA LEU A 143 3.21 -0.16 -15.07
C LEU A 143 3.48 -0.76 -16.46
N ALA A 144 4.08 0.00 -17.36
CA ALA A 144 4.34 -0.47 -18.72
C ALA A 144 5.14 -1.78 -18.78
N PRO A 145 6.18 -1.97 -17.94
CA PRO A 145 6.91 -3.25 -17.92
C PRO A 145 6.05 -4.45 -17.51
N PHE A 146 4.89 -4.22 -16.91
CA PHE A 146 4.01 -5.27 -16.40
C PHE A 146 2.75 -5.47 -17.24
N ASP A 147 2.54 -4.66 -18.26
CA ASP A 147 1.37 -4.77 -19.14
C ASP A 147 1.27 -6.15 -19.80
N ASP A 148 2.41 -6.71 -20.20
CA ASP A 148 2.44 -8.02 -20.86
C ASP A 148 2.02 -9.14 -19.90
N PHE A 149 2.30 -9.01 -18.62
CA PHE A 149 1.89 -9.97 -17.60
C PHE A 149 0.40 -9.92 -17.31
N SER A 150 -0.20 -8.76 -17.43
CA SER A 150 -1.64 -8.59 -17.19
C SER A 150 -2.50 -9.15 -18.31
N LYS A 151 -1.92 -9.34 -19.49
CA LYS A 151 -2.61 -9.84 -20.69
C LYS A 151 -2.48 -11.36 -20.89
N SER A 152 -1.62 -11.98 -20.12
CA SER A 152 -1.39 -13.43 -20.26
C SER A 152 -2.32 -14.28 -19.42
#